data_b9a510378ab19651908c643a29d84e05
#
_entry.id   b9a510378ab19651908c643a29d84e05
#
_cell.length_a   1.000
_cell.length_b   1.000
_cell.length_c   1.000
_cell.angle_alpha   90.00
_cell.angle_beta   90.00
_cell.angle_gamma   90.00
#
_symmetry.space_group_name_H-M   'P 1'
#
loop_
_entity.id
_entity.type
_entity.pdbx_description
1 polymer ?
#
loop_
_entity_poly.entity_id
_entity_poly.type
_entity_poly.pdbx_seq_one_letter_code
_entity_poly.pdbx_strand_id
1 'polypeptide(L)'
;MSEAPTAHTRDQLIARCLPFLEEVRDMTAGTEVEQWLNAKYGVDSQLYKDLARLITLGVKEGWAADVEISGPKYRRARLVSPTAETFFFSITAVLMDSTNNTQDNPEGAFRGDYHSHPYGEFNLVVPLNEGAALAGPNGWHCVQHFQYDHRHAVQTDAVLPGTLCKDWG
;
A
#
# COMPACT_ATOMS: atom_id res chain seq x y z
N MET A 1 5.40 -27.29 27.72
CA MET A 1 5.79 -27.00 26.33
C MET A 1 5.61 -25.52 26.13
N SER A 2 6.69 -24.79 25.92
CA SER A 2 6.59 -23.35 25.58
C SER A 2 6.20 -23.26 24.12
N GLU A 3 4.98 -22.78 23.84
CA GLU A 3 4.63 -22.39 22.47
C GLU A 3 5.62 -21.32 22.02
N ALA A 4 6.23 -21.53 20.85
CA ALA A 4 7.05 -20.50 20.21
C ALA A 4 6.16 -19.25 20.04
N PRO A 5 6.65 -18.05 20.36
CA PRO A 5 5.86 -16.83 20.21
C PRO A 5 5.40 -16.74 18.75
N THR A 6 4.10 -16.62 18.55
CA THR A 6 3.50 -16.42 17.23
C THR A 6 4.09 -15.14 16.68
N ALA A 7 4.71 -15.21 15.51
CA ALA A 7 5.29 -14.03 14.87
C ALA A 7 4.24 -12.91 14.78
N HIS A 8 4.61 -11.69 15.14
CA HIS A 8 3.73 -10.54 15.08
C HIS A 8 3.20 -10.37 13.65
N THR A 9 1.95 -9.98 13.48
CA THR A 9 1.31 -9.88 12.14
C THR A 9 2.06 -8.93 11.19
N ARG A 10 2.71 -7.91 11.74
CA ARG A 10 3.63 -7.05 10.98
C ARG A 10 4.80 -7.84 10.39
N ASP A 11 5.42 -8.70 11.18
CA ASP A 11 6.55 -9.51 10.73
C ASP A 11 6.10 -10.56 9.70
N GLN A 12 4.89 -11.08 9.85
CA GLN A 12 4.27 -11.96 8.86
C GLN A 12 4.06 -11.25 7.51
N LEU A 13 3.61 -9.98 7.54
CA LEU A 13 3.47 -9.18 6.33
C LEU A 13 4.82 -9.00 5.63
N ILE A 14 5.84 -8.60 6.37
CA ILE A 14 7.18 -8.39 5.84
C ILE A 14 7.71 -9.68 5.23
N ALA A 15 7.65 -10.79 5.97
CA ALA A 15 8.09 -12.09 5.48
C ALA A 15 7.34 -12.53 4.21
N ARG A 16 6.04 -12.23 4.12
CA ARG A 16 5.24 -12.55 2.93
C ARG A 16 5.62 -11.71 1.72
N CYS A 17 6.10 -10.48 1.93
CA CYS A 17 6.56 -9.60 0.86
C CYS A 17 7.91 -10.03 0.27
N LEU A 18 8.82 -10.61 1.06
CA LEU A 18 10.21 -10.84 0.62
C LEU A 18 10.33 -11.65 -0.69
N PRO A 19 9.66 -12.79 -0.89
CA PRO A 19 9.73 -13.52 -2.15
C PRO A 19 9.19 -12.71 -3.34
N PHE A 20 8.16 -11.91 -3.11
CA PHE A 20 7.61 -11.01 -4.11
C PHE A 20 8.62 -9.91 -4.48
N LEU A 21 9.26 -9.28 -3.49
CA LEU A 21 10.28 -8.25 -3.74
C LEU A 21 11.48 -8.81 -4.51
N GLU A 22 11.89 -10.04 -4.23
CA GLU A 22 12.93 -10.73 -4.99
C GLU A 22 12.54 -10.89 -6.46
N GLU A 23 11.30 -11.29 -6.72
CA GLU A 23 10.81 -11.49 -8.08
C GLU A 23 10.75 -10.18 -8.89
N VAL A 24 10.33 -9.08 -8.26
CA VAL A 24 10.17 -7.79 -8.94
C VAL A 24 11.39 -6.88 -8.86
N ARG A 25 12.47 -7.32 -8.24
CA ARG A 25 13.63 -6.47 -7.92
C ARG A 25 14.26 -5.77 -9.13
N ASP A 26 14.21 -6.39 -10.30
CA ASP A 26 14.80 -5.88 -11.54
C ASP A 26 13.73 -5.30 -12.49
N MET A 27 12.48 -5.23 -12.06
CA MET A 27 11.39 -4.67 -12.85
C MET A 27 11.30 -3.16 -12.67
N THR A 28 11.00 -2.47 -13.75
CA THR A 28 10.75 -1.02 -13.72
C THR A 28 9.26 -0.75 -13.65
N ALA A 29 8.82 -0.01 -12.64
CA ALA A 29 7.42 0.38 -12.48
C ALA A 29 6.89 1.08 -13.74
N GLY A 30 5.71 0.67 -14.18
CA GLY A 30 5.07 1.20 -15.38
C GLY A 30 3.88 0.35 -15.79
N THR A 31 3.24 0.73 -16.90
CA THR A 31 1.99 0.10 -17.36
C THR A 31 2.13 -1.40 -17.65
N GLU A 32 3.24 -1.82 -18.25
CA GLU A 32 3.47 -3.24 -18.56
C GLU A 32 3.59 -4.08 -17.28
N VAL A 33 4.34 -3.58 -16.29
CA VAL A 33 4.50 -4.26 -15.00
C VAL A 33 3.20 -4.25 -14.21
N GLU A 34 2.44 -3.16 -14.25
CA GLU A 34 1.11 -3.09 -13.64
C GLU A 34 0.17 -4.16 -14.21
N GLN A 35 0.13 -4.31 -15.53
CA GLN A 35 -0.68 -5.35 -16.17
C GLN A 35 -0.21 -6.76 -15.78
N TRP A 36 1.09 -6.98 -15.75
CA TRP A 36 1.67 -8.25 -15.33
C TRP A 36 1.34 -8.57 -13.86
N LEU A 37 1.48 -7.59 -12.96
CA LEU A 37 1.14 -7.74 -11.55
C LEU A 37 -0.33 -8.10 -11.35
N ASN A 38 -1.24 -7.41 -12.04
CA ASN A 38 -2.66 -7.69 -11.91
C ASN A 38 -3.07 -9.03 -12.55
N ALA A 39 -2.37 -9.47 -13.59
CA ALA A 39 -2.60 -10.79 -14.19
C ALA A 39 -2.13 -11.92 -13.26
N LYS A 40 -0.95 -11.78 -12.63
CA LYS A 40 -0.34 -12.82 -11.80
C LYS A 40 -0.78 -12.75 -10.34
N TYR A 41 -0.85 -11.53 -9.79
CA TYR A 41 -1.08 -11.26 -8.37
C TYR A 41 -2.29 -10.35 -8.12
N GLY A 42 -3.26 -10.37 -9.02
CA GLY A 42 -4.51 -9.62 -8.87
C GLY A 42 -5.33 -10.05 -7.65
N VAL A 43 -6.48 -9.44 -7.48
CA VAL A 43 -7.33 -9.56 -6.28
C VAL A 43 -7.74 -11.00 -5.92
N ASP A 44 -7.75 -11.90 -6.88
CA ASP A 44 -8.08 -13.31 -6.67
C ASP A 44 -6.86 -14.18 -6.32
N SER A 45 -5.65 -13.64 -6.41
CA SER A 45 -4.42 -14.36 -6.08
C SER A 45 -4.23 -14.58 -4.59
N GLN A 46 -3.52 -15.64 -4.23
CA GLN A 46 -3.20 -15.92 -2.84
C GLN A 46 -2.33 -14.84 -2.22
N LEU A 47 -1.37 -14.29 -2.95
CA LEU A 47 -0.52 -13.20 -2.48
C LEU A 47 -1.37 -11.98 -2.10
N TYR A 48 -2.26 -11.54 -2.99
CA TYR A 48 -3.14 -10.41 -2.70
C TYR A 48 -3.98 -10.65 -1.45
N LYS A 49 -4.61 -11.82 -1.35
CA LYS A 49 -5.46 -12.17 -0.21
C LYS A 49 -4.70 -12.20 1.10
N ASP A 50 -3.49 -12.74 1.10
CA ASP A 50 -2.64 -12.78 2.30
C ASP A 50 -2.22 -11.37 2.74
N LEU A 51 -1.76 -10.54 1.80
CA LEU A 51 -1.36 -9.16 2.09
C LEU A 51 -2.57 -8.32 2.54
N ALA A 52 -3.70 -8.44 1.86
CA ALA A 52 -4.94 -7.74 2.24
C ALA A 52 -5.40 -8.10 3.65
N ARG A 53 -5.35 -9.38 4.00
CA ARG A 53 -5.68 -9.85 5.35
C ARG A 53 -4.73 -9.27 6.40
N LEU A 54 -3.43 -9.36 6.16
CA LEU A 54 -2.42 -8.90 7.12
C LEU A 54 -2.44 -7.39 7.29
N ILE A 55 -2.62 -6.62 6.22
CA ILE A 55 -2.68 -5.16 6.33
C ILE A 55 -3.95 -4.69 7.02
N THR A 56 -5.08 -5.36 6.78
CA THR A 56 -6.34 -5.08 7.48
C THR A 56 -6.21 -5.35 8.98
N LEU A 57 -5.56 -6.44 9.37
CA LEU A 57 -5.23 -6.70 10.77
C LEU A 57 -4.30 -5.63 11.32
N GLY A 58 -3.31 -5.20 10.55
CA GLY A 58 -2.37 -4.15 10.94
C GLY A 58 -3.01 -2.82 11.27
N VAL A 59 -4.07 -2.45 10.57
CA VAL A 59 -4.87 -1.26 10.91
C VAL A 59 -5.58 -1.44 12.24
N LYS A 60 -6.20 -2.59 12.46
CA LYS A 60 -6.89 -2.89 13.73
C LYS A 60 -5.94 -2.95 14.92
N GLU A 61 -4.75 -3.49 14.71
CA GLU A 61 -3.70 -3.61 15.73
C GLU A 61 -2.88 -2.31 15.90
N GLY A 62 -3.03 -1.33 15.00
CA GLY A 62 -2.44 0.00 15.08
C GLY A 62 -1.05 0.15 14.50
N TRP A 63 -0.43 -0.89 13.95
CA TRP A 63 0.93 -0.77 13.39
C TRP A 63 0.97 -0.37 11.91
N ALA A 64 -0.12 -0.52 11.15
CA ALA A 64 -0.14 -0.22 9.72
C ALA A 64 -0.41 1.26 9.39
N ALA A 65 -0.85 2.06 10.34
CA ALA A 65 -1.16 3.47 10.13
C ALA A 65 -1.06 4.23 11.47
N ASP A 66 0.15 4.33 11.99
CA ASP A 66 0.42 4.86 13.33
C ASP A 66 0.75 6.35 13.35
N VAL A 67 1.15 6.93 12.21
CA VAL A 67 1.54 8.34 12.12
C VAL A 67 0.56 9.13 11.26
N GLU A 68 -0.06 10.15 11.85
CA GLU A 68 -0.88 11.12 11.11
C GLU A 68 0.00 12.01 10.22
N ILE A 69 -0.37 12.15 8.95
CA ILE A 69 0.30 13.04 7.99
C ILE A 69 -0.50 14.32 7.82
N SER A 70 -1.78 14.19 7.61
CA SER A 70 -2.71 15.30 7.43
C SER A 70 -4.01 14.99 8.17
N GLY A 71 -3.94 15.01 9.51
CA GLY A 71 -5.01 14.61 10.39
C GLY A 71 -5.25 13.08 10.43
N PRO A 72 -6.29 12.64 11.18
CA PRO A 72 -6.54 11.22 11.41
C PRO A 72 -6.99 10.46 10.17
N LYS A 73 -7.41 11.15 9.12
CA LYS A 73 -7.89 10.56 7.86
C LYS A 73 -6.80 10.19 6.88
N TYR A 74 -5.58 10.67 7.11
CA TYR A 74 -4.42 10.36 6.29
C TYR A 74 -3.25 10.00 7.19
N ARG A 75 -2.99 8.72 7.32
CA ARG A 75 -1.97 8.16 8.21
C ARG A 75 -1.06 7.21 7.46
N ARG A 76 0.15 7.04 7.93
CA ARG A 76 1.11 6.10 7.35
C ARG A 76 1.92 5.38 8.43
N ALA A 77 2.53 4.27 8.05
CA ALA A 77 3.57 3.61 8.81
C ALA A 77 4.65 3.12 7.84
N ARG A 78 5.91 3.47 8.09
CA ARG A 78 7.03 2.85 7.41
C ARG A 78 7.33 1.52 8.11
N LEU A 79 7.02 0.41 7.43
CA LEU A 79 7.19 -0.93 7.97
C LEU A 79 8.62 -1.41 7.85
N VAL A 80 9.27 -1.12 6.73
CA VAL A 80 10.65 -1.51 6.44
C VAL A 80 11.35 -0.40 5.68
N SER A 81 12.56 -0.06 6.12
CA SER A 81 13.48 0.79 5.37
C SER A 81 14.28 -0.06 4.36
N PRO A 82 14.80 0.54 3.27
CA PRO A 82 15.55 -0.19 2.26
C PRO A 82 16.79 -0.86 2.85
N THR A 83 16.94 -2.15 2.63
CA THR A 83 18.12 -2.95 3.00
C THR A 83 18.45 -3.95 1.90
N ALA A 84 19.59 -4.60 2.00
CA ALA A 84 19.93 -5.68 1.08
C ALA A 84 18.94 -6.86 1.17
N GLU A 85 18.38 -7.12 2.35
CA GLU A 85 17.38 -8.19 2.56
C GLU A 85 16.06 -7.90 1.87
N THR A 86 15.71 -6.62 1.69
CA THR A 86 14.52 -6.18 0.97
C THR A 86 14.82 -5.80 -0.47
N PHE A 87 15.99 -6.17 -0.99
CA PHE A 87 16.42 -5.77 -2.34
C PHE A 87 16.34 -4.26 -2.56
N PHE A 88 16.59 -3.51 -1.50
CA PHE A 88 16.51 -2.05 -1.42
C PHE A 88 15.10 -1.47 -1.65
N PHE A 89 14.05 -2.26 -1.44
CA PHE A 89 12.70 -1.73 -1.32
C PHE A 89 12.42 -1.25 0.09
N SER A 90 11.71 -0.13 0.20
CA SER A 90 10.96 0.21 1.42
C SER A 90 9.53 -0.32 1.32
N ILE A 91 8.96 -0.66 2.47
CA ILE A 91 7.54 -1.03 2.58
C ILE A 91 6.87 0.01 3.46
N THR A 92 5.88 0.69 2.92
CA THR A 92 5.10 1.70 3.63
C THR A 92 3.61 1.39 3.48
N ALA A 93 2.90 1.39 4.58
CA ALA A 93 1.44 1.34 4.58
C ALA A 93 0.88 2.76 4.68
N VAL A 94 -0.16 3.06 3.91
CA VAL A 94 -0.84 4.35 3.92
C VAL A 94 -2.33 4.10 4.09
N LEU A 95 -2.94 4.71 5.08
CA LEU A 95 -4.39 4.71 5.30
C LEU A 95 -4.98 6.02 4.83
N MET A 96 -5.95 5.94 3.94
CA MET A 96 -6.78 7.05 3.51
C MET A 96 -8.23 6.76 3.89
N ASP A 97 -8.83 7.66 4.67
CA ASP A 97 -10.20 7.53 5.15
C ASP A 97 -11.04 8.70 4.67
N SER A 98 -12.04 8.43 3.86
CA SER A 98 -12.99 9.43 3.35
C SER A 98 -14.34 9.40 4.08
N THR A 99 -14.48 8.62 5.14
CA THR A 99 -15.70 8.59 5.94
C THR A 99 -15.97 9.95 6.59
N ASN A 100 -17.23 10.34 6.66
CA ASN A 100 -17.67 11.61 7.26
C ASN A 100 -17.05 12.85 6.59
N ASN A 101 -17.18 12.95 5.28
CA ASN A 101 -16.73 14.14 4.56
C ASN A 101 -17.37 15.41 5.09
N THR A 102 -16.50 16.40 5.32
CA THR A 102 -16.90 17.75 5.70
C THR A 102 -17.23 18.60 4.47
N GLN A 103 -17.79 19.80 4.70
CA GLN A 103 -18.21 20.75 3.68
C GLN A 103 -17.14 21.11 2.62
N ASP A 104 -15.88 20.80 2.87
CA ASP A 104 -14.76 21.15 1.98
C ASP A 104 -14.58 20.16 0.82
N ASN A 105 -15.26 19.01 0.83
CA ASN A 105 -15.23 18.06 -0.28
C ASN A 105 -16.60 17.42 -0.50
N PRO A 106 -17.48 18.10 -1.26
CA PRO A 106 -18.86 17.65 -1.47
C PRO A 106 -18.99 16.37 -2.29
N GLU A 107 -17.93 15.94 -2.99
CA GLU A 107 -17.94 14.71 -3.80
C GLU A 107 -17.53 13.45 -3.02
N GLY A 108 -17.24 13.57 -1.75
CA GLY A 108 -16.94 12.41 -0.92
C GLY A 108 -15.56 11.77 -1.09
N ALA A 109 -14.68 12.40 -1.84
CA ALA A 109 -13.35 11.86 -2.10
C ALA A 109 -12.28 12.52 -1.22
N PHE A 110 -11.43 11.72 -0.58
CA PHE A 110 -10.19 12.21 0.03
C PHE A 110 -9.10 12.28 -1.03
N ARG A 111 -8.32 13.36 -1.03
CA ARG A 111 -7.17 13.53 -1.90
C ARG A 111 -5.93 13.80 -1.07
N GLY A 112 -4.86 13.05 -1.34
CA GLY A 112 -3.55 13.34 -0.78
C GLY A 112 -2.92 14.59 -1.36
N ASP A 113 -1.89 15.09 -0.69
CA ASP A 113 -1.12 16.24 -1.18
C ASP A 113 -0.38 15.88 -2.47
N TYR A 114 -0.18 16.90 -3.29
CA TYR A 114 0.58 16.77 -4.54
C TYR A 114 2.07 16.56 -4.23
N HIS A 115 2.63 15.46 -4.70
CA HIS A 115 4.04 15.13 -4.50
C HIS A 115 4.62 14.37 -5.69
N SER A 116 5.92 14.30 -5.78
CA SER A 116 6.62 13.54 -6.80
C SER A 116 7.22 12.25 -6.25
N HIS A 117 7.26 11.22 -7.07
CA HIS A 117 7.92 9.96 -6.77
C HIS A 117 9.27 9.92 -7.50
N PRO A 118 10.41 10.17 -6.81
CA PRO A 118 11.72 10.14 -7.45
C PRO A 118 12.14 8.74 -7.91
N TYR A 119 11.46 7.73 -7.38
CA TYR A 119 11.64 6.32 -7.74
C TYR A 119 10.31 5.71 -8.15
N GLY A 120 10.36 4.61 -8.88
CA GLY A 120 9.14 3.89 -9.23
C GLY A 120 8.50 3.22 -8.01
N GLU A 121 7.17 3.12 -8.00
CA GLU A 121 6.40 2.52 -6.93
C GLU A 121 5.49 1.41 -7.43
N PHE A 122 5.35 0.37 -6.63
CA PHE A 122 4.30 -0.64 -6.74
C PHE A 122 3.32 -0.44 -5.60
N ASN A 123 2.09 -0.12 -5.91
CA ASN A 123 1.04 0.14 -4.93
C ASN A 123 0.02 -1.00 -4.94
N LEU A 124 -0.22 -1.60 -3.79
CA LEU A 124 -1.29 -2.56 -3.60
C LEU A 124 -2.48 -1.85 -2.94
N VAL A 125 -3.60 -1.79 -3.62
CA VAL A 125 -4.82 -1.17 -3.11
C VAL A 125 -5.70 -2.22 -2.44
N VAL A 126 -5.97 -2.02 -1.15
CA VAL A 126 -6.82 -2.91 -0.34
C VAL A 126 -7.99 -2.10 0.21
N PRO A 127 -9.22 -2.35 -0.25
CA PRO A 127 -10.41 -1.74 0.34
C PRO A 127 -10.66 -2.33 1.72
N LEU A 128 -10.88 -1.48 2.73
CA LEU A 128 -11.19 -1.92 4.08
C LEU A 128 -12.70 -2.08 4.30
N ASN A 129 -13.50 -1.37 3.55
CA ASN A 129 -14.95 -1.39 3.63
C ASN A 129 -15.56 -1.69 2.27
N GLU A 130 -16.78 -2.20 2.27
CA GLU A 130 -17.53 -2.40 1.04
C GLU A 130 -17.75 -1.05 0.33
N GLY A 131 -17.47 -1.01 -0.98
CA GLY A 131 -17.56 0.20 -1.79
C GLY A 131 -16.37 1.15 -1.71
N ALA A 132 -15.38 0.87 -0.85
CA ALA A 132 -14.16 1.65 -0.83
C ALA A 132 -13.35 1.42 -2.12
N ALA A 133 -12.89 2.50 -2.73
CA ALA A 133 -12.05 2.45 -3.91
C ALA A 133 -11.07 3.62 -3.97
N LEU A 134 -9.86 3.36 -4.41
CA LEU A 134 -8.94 4.37 -4.91
C LEU A 134 -9.35 4.72 -6.35
N ALA A 135 -9.00 5.89 -6.85
CA ALA A 135 -9.23 6.23 -8.26
C ALA A 135 -8.59 5.19 -9.18
N GLY A 136 -9.42 4.31 -9.72
CA GLY A 136 -9.00 3.13 -10.49
C GLY A 136 -9.47 1.82 -9.87
N PRO A 137 -9.22 0.68 -10.52
CA PRO A 137 -9.61 -0.63 -10.00
C PRO A 137 -8.77 -1.02 -8.79
N ASN A 138 -9.32 -1.90 -7.92
CA ASN A 138 -8.55 -2.54 -6.86
C ASN A 138 -7.45 -3.42 -7.45
N GLY A 139 -6.39 -3.67 -6.69
CA GLY A 139 -5.25 -4.47 -7.11
C GLY A 139 -3.96 -3.65 -7.14
N TRP A 140 -3.13 -3.89 -8.13
CA TRP A 140 -1.83 -3.25 -8.25
C TRP A 140 -1.86 -2.04 -9.17
N HIS A 141 -1.20 -0.97 -8.71
CA HIS A 141 -0.94 0.26 -9.46
C HIS A 141 0.54 0.58 -9.43
N CYS A 142 1.10 0.94 -10.57
CA CYS A 142 2.49 1.34 -10.68
C CYS A 142 2.60 2.83 -10.95
N VAL A 143 3.45 3.50 -10.20
CA VAL A 143 3.86 4.88 -10.47
C VAL A 143 5.25 4.88 -11.05
N GLN A 144 5.41 5.47 -12.24
CA GLN A 144 6.69 5.57 -12.91
C GLN A 144 7.56 6.66 -12.28
N HIS A 145 8.87 6.47 -12.41
CA HIS A 145 9.85 7.49 -12.07
C HIS A 145 9.55 8.83 -12.78
N PHE A 146 9.58 9.93 -12.04
CA PHE A 146 9.28 11.30 -12.49
C PHE A 146 7.83 11.60 -12.92
N GLN A 147 6.89 10.71 -12.72
CA GLN A 147 5.49 11.14 -12.79
C GLN A 147 5.14 11.97 -11.55
N TYR A 148 4.72 13.19 -11.79
CA TYR A 148 4.03 13.97 -10.75
C TYR A 148 2.74 13.25 -10.42
N ASP A 149 2.59 12.88 -9.15
CA ASP A 149 1.46 12.10 -8.82
C ASP A 149 0.19 12.88 -8.89
N HIS A 150 -0.61 12.13 -9.41
CA HIS A 150 -1.98 12.35 -9.59
C HIS A 150 -2.70 12.10 -8.28
N ARG A 151 -3.50 13.03 -7.91
CA ARG A 151 -4.53 12.99 -6.91
C ARG A 151 -5.06 11.56 -6.72
N HIS A 152 -4.56 10.83 -5.76
CA HIS A 152 -5.21 9.63 -5.31
C HIS A 152 -6.56 10.05 -4.70
N ALA A 153 -7.62 9.93 -5.46
CA ALA A 153 -8.96 10.21 -4.98
C ALA A 153 -9.54 8.92 -4.42
N VAL A 154 -9.80 8.90 -3.13
CA VAL A 154 -10.56 7.84 -2.47
C VAL A 154 -12.03 8.21 -2.55
N GLN A 155 -12.82 7.39 -3.19
CA GLN A 155 -14.21 7.73 -3.47
C GLN A 155 -15.19 7.42 -2.33
N THR A 156 -14.93 6.49 -1.46
CA THR A 156 -15.72 6.24 -0.22
C THR A 156 -14.95 5.30 0.69
N ASP A 157 -15.00 5.53 1.99
CA ASP A 157 -14.45 4.69 3.07
C ASP A 157 -12.96 4.30 2.97
N ALA A 158 -12.38 3.75 4.00
CA ALA A 158 -10.94 3.59 4.14
C ALA A 158 -10.30 2.67 3.09
N VAL A 159 -9.24 3.14 2.44
CA VAL A 159 -8.40 2.37 1.53
C VAL A 159 -6.96 2.37 2.03
N LEU A 160 -6.33 1.23 2.00
CA LEU A 160 -4.89 1.10 2.26
C LEU A 160 -4.13 0.81 0.97
N PRO A 161 -3.40 1.78 0.43
CA PRO A 161 -2.32 1.45 -0.46
C PRO A 161 -1.12 0.95 0.35
N GLY A 162 -0.71 -0.28 0.14
CA GLY A 162 0.62 -0.74 0.50
C GLY A 162 1.59 -0.23 -0.56
N THR A 163 2.38 0.76 -0.23
CA THR A 163 3.35 1.33 -1.17
C THR A 163 4.70 0.63 -1.02
N LEU A 164 5.16 0.00 -2.08
CA LEU A 164 6.49 -0.58 -2.20
C LEU A 164 7.34 0.34 -3.07
N CYS A 165 8.18 1.15 -2.44
CA CYS A 165 9.10 2.04 -3.14
C CYS A 165 10.49 1.43 -3.18
N LYS A 166 11.11 1.42 -4.34
CA LYS A 166 12.52 1.07 -4.47
C LYS A 166 13.37 2.32 -4.33
N ASP A 167 13.93 2.51 -3.14
CA ASP A 167 14.88 3.59 -2.88
C ASP A 167 16.30 3.11 -3.22
N TRP A 168 16.86 3.62 -4.29
CA TRP A 168 18.28 3.50 -4.57
C TRP A 168 19.01 4.53 -3.70
N GLY A 169 19.63 4.04 -2.64
CA GLY A 169 20.51 4.87 -1.83
C GLY A 169 21.71 5.39 -2.59
#